data_8af108f940ccfcf60b7c875129c936c1
#
_entry.id   8af108f940ccfcf60b7c875129c936c1
#
_cell.length_a   1.000
_cell.length_b   1.000
_cell.length_c   1.000
_cell.angle_alpha   90.00
_cell.angle_beta   90.00
_cell.angle_gamma   90.00
#
_symmetry.space_group_name_H-M   'P 1'
#
loop_
_entity.id
_entity.type
_entity.pdbx_description
1 polymer ?
#
loop_
_entity_poly.entity_id
_entity_poly.type
_entity_poly.pdbx_seq_one_letter_code
_entity_poly.pdbx_strand_id
1 'polypeptide(L)'
;MKKTPLKIGFDLDGVLLYNPARIFRPVTIVAKSILRQKKQTKTEFYYPKTEFEKILWNIVHWSSLYIADGYDEIIKLSDNKNIQSYIITSRYDCLKKDFERWLEKMHADTVFTAAFHNKNNLQPHVFKAQKIKELGLDFFVEDNWDIVQHINNNTHAKGLWISNAFDKSIPYNEKFMSLKEAMAFIKQTIDRD
;
A
#
# COMPACT_ATOMS: atom_id res chain seq x y z
N MET A 1 -4.93 3.54 -33.06
CA MET A 1 -5.61 2.82 -31.95
C MET A 1 -5.41 3.63 -30.67
N LYS A 2 -6.43 3.89 -29.85
CA LYS A 2 -6.24 4.51 -28.54
C LYS A 2 -5.52 3.49 -27.64
N LYS A 3 -4.31 3.81 -27.17
CA LYS A 3 -3.57 3.00 -26.21
C LYS A 3 -4.38 2.94 -24.90
N THR A 4 -4.59 1.75 -24.36
CA THR A 4 -5.28 1.58 -23.07
C THR A 4 -4.44 2.26 -21.99
N PRO A 5 -5.03 3.09 -21.11
CA PRO A 5 -4.26 3.77 -20.07
C PRO A 5 -3.63 2.76 -19.10
N LEU A 6 -2.38 3.01 -18.74
CA LEU A 6 -1.68 2.26 -17.70
C LEU A 6 -2.30 2.57 -16.34
N LYS A 7 -2.63 1.54 -15.57
CA LYS A 7 -3.32 1.67 -14.29
C LYS A 7 -2.42 1.25 -13.13
N ILE A 8 -2.16 2.17 -12.22
CA ILE A 8 -1.21 1.99 -11.12
C ILE A 8 -1.93 2.22 -9.79
N GLY A 9 -1.86 1.25 -8.89
CA GLY A 9 -2.34 1.39 -7.53
C GLY A 9 -1.22 1.59 -6.53
N PHE A 10 -1.48 2.33 -5.47
CA PHE A 10 -0.54 2.60 -4.39
C PHE A 10 -1.20 2.31 -3.04
N ASP A 11 -0.49 1.60 -2.15
CA ASP A 11 -0.87 1.62 -0.74
C ASP A 11 -0.61 2.98 -0.13
N LEU A 12 -1.26 3.28 0.98
CA LEU A 12 -1.11 4.55 1.67
C LEU A 12 0.03 4.49 2.70
N ASP A 13 -0.09 3.58 3.69
CA ASP A 13 0.82 3.50 4.81
C ASP A 13 2.11 2.75 4.46
N GLY A 14 3.25 3.42 4.55
CA GLY A 14 4.55 2.85 4.20
C GLY A 14 4.90 2.93 2.71
N VAL A 15 3.99 3.44 1.87
CA VAL A 15 4.20 3.73 0.46
C VAL A 15 4.08 5.23 0.20
N LEU A 16 2.87 5.79 0.24
CA LEU A 16 2.63 7.22 0.04
C LEU A 16 2.91 8.05 1.29
N LEU A 17 2.76 7.44 2.47
CA LEU A 17 3.06 8.05 3.75
C LEU A 17 4.19 7.31 4.45
N TYR A 18 5.17 8.07 4.92
CA TYR A 18 6.23 7.53 5.76
C TYR A 18 5.67 7.17 7.12
N ASN A 19 5.79 5.89 7.50
CA ASN A 19 5.38 5.39 8.80
C ASN A 19 6.59 4.73 9.50
N PRO A 20 7.17 5.34 10.55
CA PRO A 20 8.31 4.79 11.26
C PRO A 20 8.00 3.47 11.99
N ALA A 21 6.74 3.18 12.32
CA ALA A 21 6.34 1.89 12.88
C ALA A 21 6.65 0.71 11.94
N ARG A 22 6.86 0.98 10.66
CA ARG A 22 7.37 0.04 9.67
C ARG A 22 8.71 -0.59 10.06
N ILE A 23 9.61 0.19 10.66
CA ILE A 23 10.93 -0.27 11.13
C ILE A 23 10.77 -1.28 12.29
N PHE A 24 9.70 -1.16 13.07
CA PHE A 24 9.45 -2.03 14.22
C PHE A 24 8.63 -3.29 13.89
N ARG A 25 8.19 -3.49 12.63
CA ARG A 25 7.45 -4.70 12.22
C ARG A 25 8.14 -6.02 12.61
N PRO A 26 9.46 -6.20 12.45
CA PRO A 26 10.15 -7.42 12.90
C PRO A 26 9.99 -7.66 14.39
N VAL A 27 10.08 -6.61 15.22
CA VAL A 27 9.91 -6.68 16.68
C VAL A 27 8.48 -7.07 17.06
N THR A 28 7.48 -6.54 16.37
CA THR A 28 6.08 -6.90 16.61
C THR A 28 5.75 -8.33 16.16
N ILE A 29 6.39 -8.84 15.11
CA ILE A 29 6.27 -10.25 14.68
C ILE A 29 6.87 -11.18 15.74
N VAL A 30 8.06 -10.87 16.25
CA VAL A 30 8.72 -11.65 17.31
C VAL A 30 7.90 -11.58 18.60
N ALA A 31 7.43 -10.40 19.02
CA ALA A 31 6.58 -10.25 20.19
C ALA A 31 5.26 -11.02 20.02
N LYS A 32 4.64 -10.99 18.84
CA LYS A 32 3.45 -11.78 18.52
C LYS A 32 3.73 -13.29 18.50
N SER A 33 4.90 -13.74 18.06
CA SER A 33 5.25 -15.16 18.06
C SER A 33 5.45 -15.69 19.48
N ILE A 34 5.99 -14.86 20.40
CA ILE A 34 6.17 -15.19 21.82
C ILE A 34 4.81 -15.20 22.56
N LEU A 35 3.90 -14.27 22.23
CA LEU A 35 2.57 -14.18 22.84
C LEU A 35 1.54 -15.13 22.22
N ARG A 36 1.80 -15.68 21.04
CA ARG A 36 0.89 -16.59 20.31
C ARG A 36 1.34 -18.04 20.38
N GLN A 37 1.04 -18.71 21.46
CA GLN A 37 0.94 -20.18 21.48
C GLN A 37 -0.42 -20.70 20.97
N LYS A 38 -1.02 -20.11 19.97
CA LYS A 38 -2.22 -20.70 19.31
C LYS A 38 -2.24 -20.37 17.80
N LYS A 39 -2.33 -21.45 17.00
CA LYS A 39 -2.50 -21.54 15.56
C LYS A 39 -3.31 -20.40 14.94
N GLN A 40 -2.63 -19.49 14.24
CA GLN A 40 -3.25 -18.68 13.19
C GLN A 40 -2.43 -18.86 11.92
N THR A 41 -3.10 -18.99 10.79
CA THR A 41 -2.48 -19.02 9.46
C THR A 41 -1.67 -17.76 9.24
N LYS A 42 -0.51 -17.85 8.58
CA LYS A 42 0.48 -16.77 8.37
C LYS A 42 -0.08 -15.47 7.77
N THR A 43 -1.29 -15.48 7.24
CA THR A 43 -1.92 -14.40 6.45
C THR A 43 -3.00 -13.61 7.18
N GLU A 44 -3.37 -13.93 8.43
CA GLU A 44 -4.42 -13.20 9.12
C GLU A 44 -3.89 -11.95 9.81
N PHE A 45 -4.45 -10.80 9.43
CA PHE A 45 -4.18 -9.50 10.04
C PHE A 45 -5.12 -9.26 11.23
N TYR A 46 -4.58 -8.59 12.26
CA TYR A 46 -5.36 -8.25 13.44
C TYR A 46 -6.40 -7.17 13.11
N TYR A 47 -7.63 -7.37 13.60
CA TYR A 47 -8.71 -6.39 13.55
C TYR A 47 -9.08 -5.94 14.96
N PRO A 48 -9.12 -4.61 15.27
CA PRO A 48 -9.50 -4.09 16.57
C PRO A 48 -11.00 -4.31 16.82
N LYS A 49 -11.35 -5.05 17.89
CA LYS A 49 -12.75 -5.42 18.18
C LYS A 49 -13.39 -4.49 19.20
N THR A 50 -12.62 -4.01 20.18
CA THR A 50 -13.10 -3.13 21.26
C THR A 50 -12.84 -1.66 20.93
N GLU A 51 -13.62 -0.75 21.55
CA GLU A 51 -13.40 0.69 21.36
C GLU A 51 -12.01 1.12 21.83
N PHE A 52 -11.49 0.52 22.91
CA PHE A 52 -10.13 0.78 23.38
C PHE A 52 -9.07 0.34 22.35
N GLU A 53 -9.23 -0.82 21.73
CA GLU A 53 -8.34 -1.28 20.66
C GLU A 53 -8.40 -0.38 19.44
N LYS A 54 -9.58 0.14 19.08
CA LYS A 54 -9.75 1.11 17.99
C LYS A 54 -9.00 2.42 18.28
N ILE A 55 -9.06 2.91 19.55
CA ILE A 55 -8.32 4.10 19.97
C ILE A 55 -6.81 3.85 19.85
N LEU A 56 -6.29 2.73 20.35
CA LEU A 56 -4.88 2.36 20.21
C LEU A 56 -4.48 2.21 18.73
N TRP A 57 -5.36 1.64 17.92
CA TRP A 57 -5.15 1.51 16.48
C TRP A 57 -5.05 2.85 15.78
N ASN A 58 -5.90 3.81 16.16
CA ASN A 58 -5.81 5.20 15.69
C ASN A 58 -4.46 5.84 16.06
N ILE A 59 -3.99 5.65 17.30
CA ILE A 59 -2.69 6.19 17.75
C ILE A 59 -1.53 5.60 16.93
N VAL A 60 -1.56 4.30 16.63
CA VAL A 60 -0.55 3.64 15.80
C VAL A 60 -0.55 4.19 14.36
N HIS A 61 -1.72 4.53 13.80
CA HIS A 61 -1.82 5.11 12.46
C HIS A 61 -1.51 6.61 12.43
N TRP A 62 -1.61 7.32 13.55
CA TRP A 62 -1.07 8.68 13.69
C TRP A 62 0.45 8.74 13.53
N SER A 63 1.14 7.60 13.57
CA SER A 63 2.57 7.50 13.28
C SER A 63 2.93 7.74 11.81
N SER A 64 1.95 7.85 10.91
CA SER A 64 2.19 8.36 9.55
C SER A 64 2.48 9.85 9.64
N LEU A 65 3.77 10.22 9.46
CA LEU A 65 4.27 11.56 9.83
C LEU A 65 4.28 12.54 8.66
N TYR A 66 4.67 12.08 7.47
CA TYR A 66 4.83 12.94 6.30
C TYR A 66 4.64 12.13 5.00
N ILE A 67 4.47 12.87 3.89
CA ILE A 67 4.36 12.32 2.55
C ILE A 67 5.72 11.76 2.14
N ALA A 68 5.76 10.56 1.57
CA ALA A 68 6.98 9.87 1.20
C ALA A 68 7.75 10.60 0.08
N ASP A 69 9.08 10.50 0.12
CA ASP A 69 9.94 10.95 -0.99
C ASP A 69 9.60 10.15 -2.27
N GLY A 70 9.43 10.87 -3.39
CA GLY A 70 8.95 10.31 -4.66
C GLY A 70 7.47 10.54 -4.94
N TYR A 71 6.71 11.15 -4.03
CA TYR A 71 5.32 11.56 -4.30
C TYR A 71 5.22 12.60 -5.41
N ASP A 72 6.20 13.50 -5.51
CA ASP A 72 6.34 14.48 -6.60
C ASP A 72 6.44 13.83 -7.98
N GLU A 73 6.97 12.61 -8.07
CA GLU A 73 7.00 11.85 -9.30
C GLU A 73 5.62 11.34 -9.73
N ILE A 74 4.75 11.02 -8.75
CA ILE A 74 3.35 10.68 -9.04
C ILE A 74 2.60 11.91 -9.54
N ILE A 75 2.81 13.08 -8.93
CA ILE A 75 2.21 14.34 -9.39
C ILE A 75 2.61 14.61 -10.85
N LYS A 76 3.88 14.48 -11.22
CA LYS A 76 4.34 14.64 -12.61
C LYS A 76 3.68 13.66 -13.57
N LEU A 77 3.40 12.41 -13.12
CA LEU A 77 2.72 11.42 -13.94
C LEU A 77 1.20 11.67 -14.08
N SER A 78 0.58 12.36 -13.13
CA SER A 78 -0.87 12.64 -13.17
C SER A 78 -1.27 13.53 -14.36
N ASP A 79 -0.35 14.32 -14.90
CA ASP A 79 -0.58 15.11 -16.12
C ASP A 79 -0.68 14.24 -17.38
N ASN A 80 -0.21 13.00 -17.34
CA ASN A 80 -0.27 12.09 -18.47
C ASN A 80 -1.63 11.38 -18.54
N LYS A 81 -2.46 11.77 -19.51
CA LYS A 81 -3.80 11.19 -19.74
C LYS A 81 -3.81 9.68 -20.02
N ASN A 82 -2.66 9.10 -20.35
CA ASN A 82 -2.50 7.67 -20.56
C ASN A 82 -2.17 6.90 -19.27
N ILE A 83 -2.21 7.57 -18.10
CA ILE A 83 -1.94 6.97 -16.79
C ILE A 83 -3.13 7.24 -15.87
N GLN A 84 -3.54 6.21 -15.14
CA GLN A 84 -4.56 6.31 -14.11
C GLN A 84 -3.96 5.80 -12.80
N SER A 85 -3.88 6.68 -11.80
CA SER A 85 -3.32 6.37 -10.48
C SER A 85 -4.43 6.22 -9.44
N TYR A 86 -4.29 5.24 -8.54
CA TYR A 86 -5.28 4.91 -7.51
C TYR A 86 -4.65 4.74 -6.14
N ILE A 87 -5.31 5.20 -5.09
CA ILE A 87 -4.95 4.86 -3.71
C ILE A 87 -5.84 3.70 -3.23
N ILE A 88 -5.22 2.62 -2.71
CA ILE A 88 -5.96 1.49 -2.14
C ILE A 88 -5.33 1.14 -0.79
N THR A 89 -5.92 1.59 0.30
CA THR A 89 -5.44 1.33 1.65
C THR A 89 -6.29 0.32 2.41
N SER A 90 -5.65 -0.54 3.17
CA SER A 90 -6.34 -1.50 4.05
C SER A 90 -6.84 -0.88 5.35
N ARG A 91 -6.75 0.44 5.52
CA ARG A 91 -7.30 1.13 6.69
C ARG A 91 -8.76 0.75 6.88
N TYR A 92 -9.07 0.24 8.04
CA TYR A 92 -10.43 -0.14 8.43
C TYR A 92 -11.34 1.09 8.58
N ASP A 93 -12.65 0.89 8.60
CA ASP A 93 -13.64 1.97 8.65
C ASP A 93 -13.45 2.90 9.86
N CYS A 94 -12.97 2.39 11.00
CA CYS A 94 -12.64 3.21 12.18
C CYS A 94 -11.55 4.27 11.91
N LEU A 95 -10.77 4.14 10.83
CA LEU A 95 -9.73 5.09 10.41
C LEU A 95 -10.16 6.01 9.25
N LYS A 96 -11.44 6.00 8.88
CA LYS A 96 -11.97 6.77 7.75
C LYS A 96 -11.62 8.26 7.83
N LYS A 97 -11.84 8.89 9.00
CA LYS A 97 -11.55 10.32 9.20
C LYS A 97 -10.06 10.66 9.00
N ASP A 98 -9.16 9.77 9.46
CA ASP A 98 -7.73 9.96 9.26
C ASP A 98 -7.33 9.74 7.79
N PHE A 99 -7.96 8.80 7.11
CA PHE A 99 -7.79 8.61 5.68
C PHE A 99 -8.21 9.86 4.89
N GLU A 100 -9.40 10.40 5.13
CA GLU A 100 -9.91 11.61 4.48
C GLU A 100 -8.99 12.80 4.70
N ARG A 101 -8.53 13.03 5.94
CA ARG A 101 -7.55 14.07 6.28
C ARG A 101 -6.25 13.95 5.46
N TRP A 102 -5.74 12.72 5.26
CA TRP A 102 -4.55 12.52 4.45
C TRP A 102 -4.80 12.76 2.97
N LEU A 103 -5.97 12.39 2.44
CA LEU A 103 -6.32 12.71 1.05
C LEU A 103 -6.34 14.23 0.81
N GLU A 104 -6.93 15.00 1.71
CA GLU A 104 -6.92 16.48 1.64
C GLU A 104 -5.48 17.02 1.69
N LYS A 105 -4.67 16.59 2.65
CA LYS A 105 -3.29 17.03 2.82
C LYS A 105 -2.40 16.72 1.61
N MET A 106 -2.68 15.63 0.92
CA MET A 106 -1.95 15.19 -0.27
C MET A 106 -2.50 15.80 -1.57
N HIS A 107 -3.59 16.56 -1.50
CA HIS A 107 -4.34 17.01 -2.69
C HIS A 107 -4.67 15.83 -3.63
N ALA A 108 -5.11 14.72 -3.03
CA ALA A 108 -5.25 13.45 -3.73
C ALA A 108 -6.32 13.49 -4.84
N ASP A 109 -7.30 14.35 -4.73
CA ASP A 109 -8.35 14.60 -5.72
C ASP A 109 -7.81 15.15 -7.06
N THR A 110 -6.67 15.84 -7.03
CA THR A 110 -6.02 16.37 -8.25
C THR A 110 -4.99 15.41 -8.85
N VAL A 111 -4.47 14.47 -8.05
CA VAL A 111 -3.35 13.58 -8.43
C VAL A 111 -3.84 12.17 -8.79
N PHE A 112 -4.87 11.67 -8.09
CA PHE A 112 -5.35 10.30 -8.24
C PHE A 112 -6.73 10.25 -8.88
N THR A 113 -6.94 9.25 -9.72
CA THR A 113 -8.25 8.98 -10.34
C THR A 113 -9.30 8.62 -9.28
N ALA A 114 -8.93 7.86 -8.26
CA ALA A 114 -9.78 7.56 -7.11
C ALA A 114 -8.96 7.02 -5.92
N ALA A 115 -9.57 7.05 -4.72
CA ALA A 115 -8.99 6.53 -3.49
C ALA A 115 -9.99 5.64 -2.75
N PHE A 116 -9.53 4.49 -2.27
CA PHE A 116 -10.35 3.46 -1.63
C PHE A 116 -9.77 3.06 -0.27
N HIS A 117 -10.62 3.00 0.74
CA HIS A 117 -10.31 2.40 2.04
C HIS A 117 -11.17 1.16 2.30
N ASN A 118 -10.76 0.34 3.23
CA ASN A 118 -11.41 -0.94 3.55
C ASN A 118 -12.65 -0.75 4.45
N LYS A 119 -13.70 -0.13 3.91
CA LYS A 119 -14.94 0.18 4.62
C LYS A 119 -15.68 -1.06 5.17
N ASN A 120 -15.47 -2.22 4.56
CA ASN A 120 -16.11 -3.47 4.96
C ASN A 120 -15.26 -4.28 5.95
N ASN A 121 -14.13 -3.75 6.39
CA ASN A 121 -13.23 -4.37 7.35
C ASN A 121 -12.77 -5.79 6.94
N LEU A 122 -12.60 -6.01 5.64
CA LEU A 122 -12.07 -7.27 5.10
C LEU A 122 -10.60 -7.47 5.50
N GLN A 123 -10.11 -8.68 5.37
CA GLN A 123 -8.67 -8.92 5.51
C GLN A 123 -7.90 -8.11 4.46
N PRO A 124 -6.78 -7.43 4.82
CA PRO A 124 -6.03 -6.54 3.95
C PRO A 124 -5.71 -7.10 2.56
N HIS A 125 -5.18 -8.32 2.50
CA HIS A 125 -4.82 -8.98 1.24
C HIS A 125 -6.04 -9.28 0.36
N VAL A 126 -7.18 -9.64 0.97
CA VAL A 126 -8.44 -9.91 0.25
C VAL A 126 -9.00 -8.62 -0.34
N PHE A 127 -9.11 -7.56 0.47
CA PHE A 127 -9.61 -6.26 0.04
C PHE A 127 -8.78 -5.71 -1.13
N LYS A 128 -7.43 -5.69 -0.98
CA LYS A 128 -6.53 -5.17 -2.02
C LYS A 128 -6.64 -5.97 -3.30
N ALA A 129 -6.60 -7.31 -3.23
CA ALA A 129 -6.72 -8.16 -4.42
C ALA A 129 -8.07 -7.98 -5.14
N GLN A 130 -9.17 -7.80 -4.39
CA GLN A 130 -10.48 -7.52 -4.98
C GLN A 130 -10.48 -6.19 -5.73
N LYS A 131 -9.97 -5.11 -5.11
CA LYS A 131 -9.92 -3.79 -5.74
C LYS A 131 -8.99 -3.74 -6.94
N ILE A 132 -7.83 -4.39 -6.87
CA ILE A 132 -6.88 -4.52 -7.98
C ILE A 132 -7.55 -5.18 -9.20
N LYS A 133 -8.30 -6.28 -8.98
CA LYS A 133 -9.06 -6.96 -10.06
C LYS A 133 -10.17 -6.09 -10.61
N GLU A 134 -10.97 -5.46 -9.73
CA GLU A 134 -12.09 -4.59 -10.11
C GLU A 134 -11.63 -3.44 -11.01
N LEU A 135 -10.49 -2.83 -10.69
CA LEU A 135 -9.93 -1.70 -11.44
C LEU A 135 -9.11 -2.15 -12.65
N GLY A 136 -8.68 -3.41 -12.69
CA GLY A 136 -7.78 -3.95 -13.72
C GLY A 136 -6.42 -3.26 -13.69
N LEU A 137 -5.78 -3.21 -12.51
CA LEU A 137 -4.48 -2.56 -12.36
C LEU A 137 -3.36 -3.36 -13.03
N ASP A 138 -2.40 -2.65 -13.61
CA ASP A 138 -1.17 -3.22 -14.18
C ASP A 138 -0.07 -3.34 -13.10
N PHE A 139 0.04 -2.33 -12.23
CA PHE A 139 1.00 -2.30 -11.12
C PHE A 139 0.30 -1.98 -9.80
N PHE A 140 0.86 -2.54 -8.71
CA PHE A 140 0.47 -2.16 -7.36
C PHE A 140 1.70 -2.00 -6.47
N VAL A 141 1.91 -0.79 -5.92
CA VAL A 141 3.04 -0.47 -5.03
C VAL A 141 2.64 -0.75 -3.59
N GLU A 142 3.40 -1.59 -2.89
CA GLU A 142 3.07 -2.15 -1.57
C GLU A 142 4.34 -2.31 -0.73
N ASP A 143 4.24 -2.13 0.58
CA ASP A 143 5.36 -2.31 1.51
C ASP A 143 5.32 -3.65 2.27
N ASN A 144 4.20 -4.36 2.24
CA ASN A 144 4.03 -5.63 2.93
C ASN A 144 4.27 -6.81 1.98
N TRP A 145 5.33 -7.59 2.24
CA TRP A 145 5.70 -8.72 1.39
C TRP A 145 4.60 -9.77 1.24
N ASP A 146 3.88 -10.10 2.31
CA ASP A 146 2.82 -11.11 2.26
C ASP A 146 1.66 -10.67 1.33
N ILE A 147 1.38 -9.35 1.30
CA ILE A 147 0.38 -8.76 0.40
C ILE A 147 0.91 -8.78 -1.04
N VAL A 148 2.18 -8.40 -1.27
CA VAL A 148 2.80 -8.46 -2.62
C VAL A 148 2.71 -9.88 -3.19
N GLN A 149 3.10 -10.90 -2.42
CA GLN A 149 2.98 -12.30 -2.85
C GLN A 149 1.53 -12.67 -3.17
N HIS A 150 0.58 -12.25 -2.32
CA HIS A 150 -0.84 -12.54 -2.55
C HIS A 150 -1.36 -11.89 -3.84
N ILE A 151 -0.98 -10.64 -4.12
CA ILE A 151 -1.34 -9.92 -5.34
C ILE A 151 -0.79 -10.64 -6.57
N ASN A 152 0.51 -10.96 -6.58
CA ASN A 152 1.15 -11.64 -7.70
C ASN A 152 0.53 -13.01 -7.99
N ASN A 153 0.10 -13.73 -6.96
CA ASN A 153 -0.49 -15.07 -7.11
C ASN A 153 -1.98 -15.03 -7.48
N ASN A 154 -2.69 -13.95 -7.22
CA ASN A 154 -4.13 -13.90 -7.33
C ASN A 154 -4.67 -12.81 -8.26
N THR A 155 -3.82 -11.97 -8.86
CA THR A 155 -4.23 -10.91 -9.78
C THR A 155 -3.32 -10.89 -11.00
N HIS A 156 -3.65 -10.05 -12.01
CA HIS A 156 -2.76 -9.79 -13.14
C HIS A 156 -1.77 -8.66 -12.87
N ALA A 157 -2.00 -7.88 -11.82
CA ALA A 157 -1.14 -6.77 -11.47
C ALA A 157 0.23 -7.27 -10.99
N LYS A 158 1.28 -6.60 -11.41
CA LYS A 158 2.63 -6.81 -10.89
C LYS A 158 2.78 -6.02 -9.59
N GLY A 159 3.08 -6.71 -8.50
CA GLY A 159 3.38 -6.10 -7.20
C GLY A 159 4.77 -5.46 -7.21
N LEU A 160 4.87 -4.17 -6.93
CA LEU A 160 6.12 -3.45 -6.75
C LEU A 160 6.37 -3.29 -5.24
N TRP A 161 7.39 -3.98 -4.74
CA TRP A 161 7.60 -4.06 -3.30
C TRP A 161 8.56 -3.00 -2.79
N ILE A 162 8.07 -2.11 -1.91
CA ILE A 162 8.93 -1.21 -1.16
C ILE A 162 9.41 -1.95 0.10
N SER A 163 10.63 -2.46 0.05
CA SER A 163 11.24 -3.25 1.12
C SER A 163 11.92 -2.36 2.18
N ASN A 164 12.25 -2.94 3.31
CA ASN A 164 13.11 -2.32 4.32
C ASN A 164 14.48 -3.01 4.40
N ALA A 165 15.38 -2.47 5.24
CA ALA A 165 16.74 -2.99 5.37
C ALA A 165 16.81 -4.44 5.88
N PHE A 166 15.77 -4.93 6.58
CA PHE A 166 15.71 -6.29 7.12
C PHE A 166 15.24 -7.33 6.09
N ASP A 167 14.65 -6.87 4.98
CA ASP A 167 14.10 -7.73 3.92
C ASP A 167 15.11 -8.07 2.83
N LYS A 168 16.41 -7.73 3.02
CA LYS A 168 17.46 -7.88 1.99
C LYS A 168 17.59 -9.31 1.46
N SER A 169 17.38 -10.30 2.33
CA SER A 169 17.53 -11.72 1.99
C SER A 169 16.42 -12.30 1.11
N ILE A 170 15.29 -11.60 0.96
CA ILE A 170 14.18 -12.08 0.15
C ILE A 170 14.47 -11.75 -1.32
N PRO A 171 14.65 -12.76 -2.20
CA PRO A 171 14.88 -12.53 -3.62
C PRO A 171 13.57 -12.15 -4.33
N TYR A 172 13.55 -10.94 -4.89
CA TYR A 172 12.44 -10.46 -5.71
C TYR A 172 12.93 -9.37 -6.65
N ASN A 173 12.56 -9.43 -7.93
CA ASN A 173 13.10 -8.54 -8.97
C ASN A 173 12.53 -7.12 -8.86
N GLU A 174 11.23 -6.99 -8.57
CA GLU A 174 10.55 -5.70 -8.43
C GLU A 174 10.57 -5.21 -6.98
N LYS A 175 11.74 -5.29 -6.35
CA LYS A 175 12.03 -4.82 -4.98
C LYS A 175 12.79 -3.52 -5.00
N PHE A 176 12.27 -2.51 -4.28
CA PHE A 176 12.78 -1.15 -4.22
C PHE A 176 12.97 -0.71 -2.77
N MET A 177 13.88 0.19 -2.50
CA MET A 177 14.12 0.74 -1.17
C MET A 177 13.24 1.95 -0.84
N SER A 178 12.65 2.58 -1.88
CA SER A 178 11.83 3.79 -1.74
C SER A 178 10.76 3.87 -2.82
N LEU A 179 9.76 4.71 -2.56
CA LEU A 179 8.75 5.07 -3.57
C LEU A 179 9.41 5.68 -4.81
N LYS A 180 10.43 6.53 -4.62
CA LYS A 180 11.16 7.16 -5.72
C LYS A 180 11.79 6.17 -6.68
N GLU A 181 12.40 5.09 -6.17
CA GLU A 181 12.95 4.02 -7.01
C GLU A 181 11.85 3.25 -7.75
N ALA A 182 10.74 2.92 -7.07
CA ALA A 182 9.60 2.28 -7.72
C ALA A 182 9.01 3.15 -8.83
N MET A 183 8.93 4.47 -8.61
CA MET A 183 8.47 5.42 -9.64
C MET A 183 9.43 5.52 -10.83
N ALA A 184 10.75 5.48 -10.59
CA ALA A 184 11.74 5.43 -11.66
C ALA A 184 11.58 4.17 -12.54
N PHE A 185 11.32 3.01 -11.93
CA PHE A 185 11.02 1.77 -12.65
C PHE A 185 9.74 1.88 -13.49
N ILE A 186 8.67 2.43 -12.93
CA ILE A 186 7.39 2.64 -13.65
C ILE A 186 7.63 3.54 -14.88
N LYS A 187 8.36 4.67 -14.71
CA LYS A 187 8.69 5.57 -15.83
C LYS A 187 9.45 4.87 -16.94
N GLN A 188 10.48 4.11 -16.59
CA GLN A 188 11.23 3.34 -17.59
C GLN A 188 10.37 2.33 -18.35
N THR A 189 9.34 1.78 -17.71
CA THR A 189 8.40 0.86 -18.35
C THR A 189 7.49 1.60 -19.33
N ILE A 190 7.03 2.81 -18.96
CA ILE A 190 6.19 3.67 -19.81
C ILE A 190 6.96 4.13 -21.06
N ASP A 191 8.23 4.46 -20.91
CA ASP A 191 9.08 4.98 -22.01
C ASP A 191 9.47 3.89 -23.03
N ARG A 192 9.32 2.60 -22.67
CA ARG A 192 9.63 1.45 -23.56
C ARG A 192 8.45 1.00 -24.40
N ASP A 193 7.24 1.32 -24.00
CA ASP A 193 5.96 0.94 -24.65
C ASP A 193 5.46 2.07 -25.61
#